data_05c68c7be0c631fabce7cb175e2ff29a
#
_entry.id   05c68c7be0c631fabce7cb175e2ff29a
#
_cell.length_a   1.000
_cell.length_b   1.000
_cell.length_c   1.000
_cell.angle_alpha   90.00
_cell.angle_beta   90.00
_cell.angle_gamma   90.00
#
_symmetry.space_group_name_H-M   'P 1'
#
loop_
_entity.id
_entity.type
_entity.pdbx_description
1 polymer ?
#
loop_
_entity_poly.entity_id
_entity_poly.type
_entity_poly.pdbx_seq_one_letter_code
_entity_poly.pdbx_strand_id
1 'polypeptide(L)'
;MLEDSFLISHCVRFDIKGRKYIDTPQKYYFEDLGLRNARLGFRQVEETHLMENLIYNELKMRGYIVDVGVVPTRTKETDGTYNRSLLEVDFVCNRGSERIYVQSAYRLPTEEKKQQETASLLKIDDSFRKVVITEDLVKRHMDDNGVEWVNIYDFLMSSEV
;
A
#
# COMPACT_ATOMS: atom_id res chain seq x y z
N MET A 1 3.73 25.17 7.56
CA MET A 1 3.98 23.81 8.14
C MET A 1 4.73 22.98 7.11
N LEU A 2 5.17 21.73 7.43
CA LEU A 2 5.96 20.91 6.47
C LEU A 2 5.18 20.55 5.20
N GLU A 3 3.87 20.38 5.28
CA GLU A 3 3.00 20.16 4.13
C GLU A 3 2.96 21.39 3.21
N ASP A 4 2.81 22.58 3.77
CA ASP A 4 2.77 23.84 3.01
C ASP A 4 4.10 24.11 2.31
N SER A 5 5.18 23.46 2.76
CA SER A 5 6.52 23.54 2.16
C SER A 5 6.78 22.42 1.16
N PHE A 6 5.79 21.58 0.85
CA PHE A 6 5.92 20.42 -0.04
C PHE A 6 7.04 19.46 0.37
N LEU A 7 7.29 19.32 1.67
CA LEU A 7 8.29 18.38 2.18
C LEU A 7 7.71 17.02 2.53
N ILE A 8 6.44 17.01 2.93
CA ILE A 8 5.67 15.81 3.24
C ILE A 8 4.26 15.93 2.65
N SER A 9 3.70 14.80 2.27
CA SER A 9 2.28 14.66 1.95
C SER A 9 1.59 13.79 3.00
N HIS A 10 0.36 14.13 3.35
CA HIS A 10 -0.49 13.25 4.15
C HIS A 10 -1.34 12.34 3.25
N CYS A 11 -1.63 11.15 3.75
CA CYS A 11 -2.48 10.18 3.11
C CYS A 11 -3.60 9.78 4.07
N VAL A 12 -4.84 10.06 3.68
CA VAL A 12 -6.02 9.76 4.50
C VAL A 12 -6.39 8.29 4.39
N ARG A 13 -7.17 7.79 5.36
CA ARG A 13 -7.67 6.42 5.34
C ARG A 13 -9.02 6.35 4.65
N PHE A 14 -9.18 5.33 3.81
CA PHE A 14 -10.41 5.05 3.09
C PHE A 14 -10.92 3.65 3.46
N ASP A 15 -12.10 3.58 4.08
CA ASP A 15 -12.82 2.32 4.31
C ASP A 15 -13.36 1.79 2.98
N ILE A 16 -12.73 0.75 2.47
CA ILE A 16 -13.04 0.20 1.14
C ILE A 16 -14.45 -0.39 1.10
N LYS A 17 -14.89 -1.07 2.16
CA LYS A 17 -16.24 -1.65 2.25
C LYS A 17 -17.30 -0.62 2.57
N GLY A 18 -17.00 0.29 3.50
CA GLY A 18 -17.90 1.37 3.91
C GLY A 18 -17.96 2.54 2.91
N ARG A 19 -17.03 2.60 1.96
CA ARG A 19 -16.89 3.67 0.95
C ARG A 19 -16.88 5.08 1.57
N LYS A 20 -16.13 5.24 2.65
CA LYS A 20 -16.02 6.50 3.40
C LYS A 20 -14.61 6.75 3.88
N TYR A 21 -14.28 8.02 4.04
CA TYR A 21 -13.01 8.42 4.64
C TYR A 21 -13.03 8.29 6.17
N ILE A 22 -11.86 8.03 6.72
CA ILE A 22 -11.61 7.95 8.17
C ILE A 22 -10.51 8.97 8.47
N ASP A 23 -10.79 9.94 9.32
CA ASP A 23 -9.91 11.08 9.55
C ASP A 23 -8.59 10.72 10.24
N THR A 24 -8.57 9.69 11.07
CA THR A 24 -7.39 9.32 11.86
C THR A 24 -7.28 7.80 12.06
N PRO A 25 -6.04 7.27 12.23
CA PRO A 25 -4.75 7.94 12.02
C PRO A 25 -4.44 8.14 10.54
N GLN A 26 -3.66 9.17 10.21
CA GLN A 26 -3.16 9.43 8.86
C GLN A 26 -1.74 8.90 8.70
N LYS A 27 -1.33 8.53 7.47
CA LYS A 27 0.07 8.29 7.13
C LYS A 27 0.68 9.54 6.48
N TYR A 28 1.99 9.70 6.67
CA TYR A 28 2.75 10.79 6.09
C TYR A 28 3.92 10.25 5.30
N TYR A 29 4.12 10.77 4.10
CA TYR A 29 5.18 10.39 3.18
C TYR A 29 6.05 11.61 2.87
N PHE A 30 7.36 11.41 2.80
CA PHE A 30 8.28 12.45 2.37
C PHE A 30 8.29 12.54 0.85
N GLU A 31 8.27 13.76 0.32
CA GLU A 31 8.40 13.99 -1.12
C GLU A 31 9.81 13.65 -1.63
N ASP A 32 10.82 13.78 -0.78
CA ASP A 32 12.21 13.43 -1.04
C ASP A 32 12.78 12.50 0.04
N LEU A 33 13.18 11.29 -0.37
CA LEU A 33 13.72 10.29 0.54
C LEU A 33 15.14 10.64 1.02
N GLY A 34 15.91 11.38 0.22
CA GLY A 34 17.22 11.88 0.64
C GLY A 34 17.09 12.88 1.78
N LEU A 35 16.13 13.81 1.67
CA LEU A 35 15.82 14.75 2.73
C LEU A 35 15.33 14.05 4.00
N ARG A 36 14.46 13.04 3.87
CA ARG A 36 14.04 12.17 4.98
C ARG A 36 15.25 11.58 5.70
N ASN A 37 16.13 10.93 4.95
CA ASN A 37 17.28 10.24 5.51
C ASN A 37 18.27 11.22 6.14
N ALA A 38 18.52 12.37 5.53
CA ALA A 38 19.35 13.44 6.09
C ALA A 38 18.75 13.97 7.41
N ARG A 39 17.43 14.18 7.47
CA ARG A 39 16.75 14.63 8.70
C ARG A 39 16.87 13.62 9.84
N LEU A 40 16.87 12.31 9.53
CA LEU A 40 17.08 11.23 10.49
C LEU A 40 18.57 10.92 10.74
N GLY A 41 19.48 11.71 10.19
CA GLY A 41 20.94 11.53 10.33
C GLY A 41 21.42 10.20 9.76
N PHE A 42 20.72 9.64 8.76
CA PHE A 42 21.00 8.33 8.13
C PHE A 42 21.05 7.15 9.10
N ARG A 43 20.42 7.27 10.27
CA ARG A 43 20.51 6.26 11.34
C ARG A 43 19.37 5.23 11.30
N GLN A 44 18.27 5.54 10.64
CA GLN A 44 17.07 4.70 10.58
C GLN A 44 16.68 4.49 9.12
N VAL A 45 17.48 3.68 8.44
CA VAL A 45 17.16 3.24 7.07
C VAL A 45 16.32 1.98 7.20
N GLU A 46 15.01 2.15 7.25
CA GLU A 46 14.05 1.04 7.22
C GLU A 46 13.61 0.83 5.77
N GLU A 47 14.20 -0.14 5.11
CA GLU A 47 14.01 -0.41 3.68
C GLU A 47 12.55 -0.61 3.29
N THR A 48 11.78 -1.25 4.16
CA THR A 48 10.33 -1.44 3.97
C THR A 48 9.60 -0.09 3.86
N HIS A 49 9.84 0.82 4.79
CA HIS A 49 9.20 2.14 4.77
C HIS A 49 9.73 3.02 3.63
N LEU A 50 11.00 2.86 3.26
CA LEU A 50 11.56 3.58 2.11
C LEU A 50 10.91 3.13 0.81
N MET A 51 10.73 1.82 0.62
CA MET A 51 10.07 1.27 -0.56
C MET A 51 8.60 1.71 -0.62
N GLU A 52 7.88 1.65 0.50
CA GLU A 52 6.50 2.13 0.58
C GLU A 52 6.39 3.61 0.20
N ASN A 53 7.26 4.47 0.75
CA ASN A 53 7.29 5.88 0.41
C ASN A 53 7.66 6.13 -1.06
N LEU A 54 8.60 5.36 -1.62
CA LEU A 54 8.98 5.44 -3.03
C LEU A 54 7.79 5.10 -3.94
N ILE A 55 7.06 4.02 -3.62
CA ILE A 55 5.86 3.63 -4.36
C ILE A 55 4.78 4.72 -4.27
N TYR A 56 4.56 5.30 -3.09
CA TYR A 56 3.63 6.41 -2.92
C TYR A 56 3.96 7.57 -3.84
N ASN A 57 5.22 8.04 -3.84
CA ASN A 57 5.67 9.16 -4.65
C ASN A 57 5.51 8.86 -6.15
N GLU A 58 5.85 7.65 -6.58
CA GLU A 58 5.69 7.21 -7.97
C GLU A 58 4.22 7.20 -8.39
N LEU A 59 3.31 6.67 -7.57
CA LEU A 59 1.88 6.66 -7.85
C LEU A 59 1.32 8.08 -7.96
N LYS A 60 1.74 9.00 -7.09
CA LYS A 60 1.39 10.42 -7.17
C LYS A 60 1.89 11.07 -8.46
N MET A 61 3.14 10.80 -8.83
CA MET A 61 3.75 11.32 -10.07
C MET A 61 3.02 10.82 -11.32
N ARG A 62 2.46 9.61 -11.29
CA ARG A 62 1.60 9.04 -12.35
C ARG A 62 0.18 9.62 -12.37
N GLY A 63 -0.13 10.57 -11.49
CA GLY A 63 -1.41 11.28 -11.44
C GLY A 63 -2.52 10.55 -10.68
N TYR A 64 -2.19 9.55 -9.85
CA TYR A 64 -3.18 8.95 -8.96
C TYR A 64 -3.45 9.83 -7.73
N ILE A 65 -4.71 9.84 -7.31
CA ILE A 65 -5.09 10.20 -5.95
C ILE A 65 -4.89 8.96 -5.10
N VAL A 66 -4.06 9.06 -4.07
CA VAL A 66 -3.62 7.90 -3.27
C VAL A 66 -4.10 8.04 -1.84
N ASP A 67 -4.83 7.04 -1.37
CA ASP A 67 -5.33 6.91 -0.01
C ASP A 67 -4.81 5.61 0.62
N VAL A 68 -4.78 5.51 1.95
CA VAL A 68 -4.54 4.25 2.66
C VAL A 68 -5.85 3.46 2.73
N GLY A 69 -5.84 2.22 2.25
CA GLY A 69 -7.02 1.36 2.31
C GLY A 69 -7.22 0.73 3.69
N VAL A 70 -8.47 0.62 4.12
CA VAL A 70 -8.84 -0.13 5.32
C VAL A 70 -9.97 -1.10 4.97
N VAL A 71 -9.77 -2.37 5.34
CA VAL A 71 -10.76 -3.44 5.12
C VAL A 71 -11.22 -3.96 6.47
N PRO A 72 -12.45 -3.61 6.92
CA PRO A 72 -13.02 -4.17 8.14
C PRO A 72 -13.25 -5.66 7.99
N THR A 73 -12.77 -6.43 8.94
CA THR A 73 -12.96 -7.89 9.02
C THR A 73 -13.62 -8.28 10.33
N ARG A 74 -14.29 -9.43 10.32
CA ARG A 74 -14.90 -10.03 11.51
C ARG A 74 -14.49 -11.49 11.56
N THR A 75 -13.87 -11.88 12.66
CA THR A 75 -13.52 -13.26 12.92
C THR A 75 -14.36 -13.75 14.09
N LYS A 76 -15.01 -14.91 13.93
CA LYS A 76 -15.75 -15.55 15.01
C LYS A 76 -14.77 -16.29 15.90
N GLU A 77 -14.75 -15.96 17.16
CA GLU A 77 -13.94 -16.63 18.19
C GLU A 77 -14.60 -17.95 18.63
N THR A 78 -13.83 -18.78 19.30
CA THR A 78 -14.29 -20.10 19.78
C THR A 78 -15.41 -20.03 20.84
N ASP A 79 -15.50 -18.91 21.54
CA ASP A 79 -16.54 -18.60 22.53
C ASP A 79 -17.84 -18.04 21.92
N GLY A 80 -17.89 -17.92 20.57
CA GLY A 80 -19.02 -17.39 19.83
C GLY A 80 -19.06 -15.86 19.70
N THR A 81 -18.11 -15.14 20.32
CA THR A 81 -17.98 -13.70 20.15
C THR A 81 -17.38 -13.35 18.79
N TYR A 82 -17.55 -12.11 18.35
CA TYR A 82 -16.95 -11.60 17.10
C TYR A 82 -15.85 -10.60 17.41
N ASN A 83 -14.65 -10.95 17.04
CA ASN A 83 -13.55 -10.01 17.02
C ASN A 83 -13.61 -9.18 15.73
N ARG A 84 -13.52 -7.85 15.86
CA ARG A 84 -13.43 -6.93 14.72
C ARG A 84 -12.00 -6.47 14.58
N SER A 85 -11.43 -6.66 13.40
CA SER A 85 -10.11 -6.16 13.06
C SER A 85 -10.17 -5.34 11.77
N LEU A 86 -9.16 -4.50 11.59
CA LEU A 86 -8.98 -3.71 10.39
C LEU A 86 -7.70 -4.21 9.71
N LEU A 87 -7.82 -4.67 8.48
CA LEU A 87 -6.67 -4.96 7.63
C LEU A 87 -6.35 -3.70 6.83
N GLU A 88 -5.09 -3.37 6.72
CA GLU A 88 -4.62 -2.24 5.94
C GLU A 88 -4.23 -2.69 4.54
N VAL A 89 -4.56 -1.87 3.55
CA VAL A 89 -4.03 -1.91 2.19
C VAL A 89 -3.22 -0.64 2.04
N ASP A 90 -1.95 -0.77 1.69
CA ASP A 90 -1.05 0.38 1.69
C ASP A 90 -1.59 1.51 0.83
N PHE A 91 -2.10 1.22 -0.38
CA PHE A 91 -2.60 2.25 -1.27
C PHE A 91 -3.89 1.85 -1.99
N VAL A 92 -4.86 2.75 -1.95
CA VAL A 92 -6.03 2.81 -2.83
C VAL A 92 -5.79 3.95 -3.80
N CYS A 93 -5.58 3.62 -5.05
CA CYS A 93 -5.19 4.58 -6.07
C CYS A 93 -6.33 4.82 -7.04
N ASN A 94 -6.75 6.07 -7.18
CA ASN A 94 -7.83 6.49 -8.07
C ASN A 94 -7.30 7.45 -9.13
N ARG A 95 -7.62 7.21 -10.41
CA ARG A 95 -7.31 8.11 -11.52
C ARG A 95 -8.43 8.06 -12.55
N GLY A 96 -9.25 9.11 -12.59
CA GLY A 96 -10.46 9.12 -13.41
C GLY A 96 -11.44 8.01 -13.00
N SER A 97 -11.75 7.10 -13.91
CA SER A 97 -12.59 5.91 -13.64
C SER A 97 -11.80 4.68 -13.20
N GLU A 98 -10.48 4.75 -13.23
CA GLU A 98 -9.60 3.66 -12.81
C GLU A 98 -9.44 3.65 -11.29
N ARG A 99 -9.49 2.45 -10.72
CA ARG A 99 -9.08 2.18 -9.33
C ARG A 99 -8.17 0.96 -9.31
N ILE A 100 -7.10 1.05 -8.54
CA ILE A 100 -6.22 -0.09 -8.25
C ILE A 100 -5.92 -0.12 -6.74
N TYR A 101 -5.67 -1.31 -6.22
CA TYR A 101 -5.19 -1.54 -4.87
C TYR A 101 -3.74 -2.00 -4.92
N VAL A 102 -2.87 -1.35 -4.18
CA VAL A 102 -1.44 -1.65 -4.20
C VAL A 102 -0.97 -1.97 -2.78
N GLN A 103 -0.23 -3.06 -2.65
CA GLN A 103 0.45 -3.46 -1.42
C GLN A 103 1.96 -3.42 -1.66
N SER A 104 2.70 -2.83 -0.73
CA SER A 104 4.16 -2.81 -0.73
C SER A 104 4.69 -3.96 0.13
N ALA A 105 5.38 -4.92 -0.46
CA ALA A 105 5.91 -6.07 0.24
C ALA A 105 7.42 -6.22 -0.03
N TYR A 106 8.27 -5.66 0.84
CA TYR A 106 9.70 -5.55 0.60
C TYR A 106 10.34 -6.90 0.27
N ARG A 107 10.19 -7.91 1.14
CA ARG A 107 10.68 -9.28 0.92
C ARG A 107 9.68 -10.31 1.42
N LEU A 108 9.56 -11.40 0.68
CA LEU A 108 8.58 -12.46 0.87
C LEU A 108 9.27 -13.82 0.93
N PRO A 109 10.05 -14.09 1.99
CA PRO A 109 10.89 -15.27 2.07
C PRO A 109 10.12 -16.57 2.22
N THR A 110 8.85 -16.52 2.64
CA THR A 110 8.00 -17.71 2.87
C THR A 110 6.59 -17.50 2.32
N GLU A 111 5.89 -18.61 2.07
CA GLU A 111 4.49 -18.58 1.63
C GLU A 111 3.56 -17.99 2.70
N GLU A 112 3.85 -18.19 3.98
CA GLU A 112 3.09 -17.58 5.07
C GLU A 112 3.20 -16.05 5.02
N LYS A 113 4.39 -15.52 4.71
CA LYS A 113 4.60 -14.08 4.57
C LYS A 113 3.82 -13.54 3.37
N LYS A 114 3.82 -14.22 2.23
CA LYS A 114 3.00 -13.86 1.07
C LYS A 114 1.51 -13.81 1.42
N GLN A 115 1.01 -14.83 2.12
CA GLN A 115 -0.38 -14.88 2.57
C GLN A 115 -0.73 -13.73 3.50
N GLN A 116 0.16 -13.34 4.41
CA GLN A 116 -0.02 -12.17 5.29
C GLN A 116 -0.13 -10.88 4.49
N GLU A 117 0.79 -10.64 3.55
CA GLU A 117 0.82 -9.42 2.73
C GLU A 117 -0.38 -9.32 1.77
N THR A 118 -0.89 -10.44 1.28
CA THR A 118 -2.07 -10.46 0.40
C THR A 118 -3.40 -10.50 1.15
N ALA A 119 -3.40 -10.78 2.45
CA ALA A 119 -4.62 -11.01 3.22
C ALA A 119 -5.63 -9.86 3.14
N SER A 120 -5.17 -8.61 3.14
CA SER A 120 -6.00 -7.42 3.01
C SER A 120 -6.65 -7.34 1.62
N LEU A 121 -5.86 -7.56 0.57
CA LEU A 121 -6.31 -7.53 -0.83
C LEU A 121 -7.37 -8.60 -1.12
N LEU A 122 -7.17 -9.81 -0.58
CA LEU A 122 -8.10 -10.94 -0.76
C LEU A 122 -9.45 -10.77 -0.02
N LYS A 123 -9.52 -9.81 0.91
CA LYS A 123 -10.79 -9.47 1.60
C LYS A 123 -11.57 -8.36 0.89
N ILE A 124 -11.04 -7.81 -0.17
CA ILE A 124 -11.74 -6.82 -1.02
C ILE A 124 -12.59 -7.59 -2.03
N ASP A 125 -13.90 -7.39 -1.93
CA ASP A 125 -14.90 -8.07 -2.78
C ASP A 125 -15.35 -7.14 -3.92
N ASP A 126 -14.40 -6.81 -4.80
CA ASP A 126 -14.66 -6.08 -6.05
C ASP A 126 -13.70 -6.55 -7.15
N SER A 127 -13.93 -6.07 -8.38
CA SER A 127 -13.20 -6.46 -9.58
C SER A 127 -12.02 -5.55 -9.94
N PHE A 128 -11.70 -4.57 -9.09
CA PHE A 128 -10.55 -3.70 -9.37
C PHE A 128 -9.24 -4.46 -9.22
N ARG A 129 -8.23 -4.03 -9.96
CA ARG A 129 -6.90 -4.63 -9.95
C ARG A 129 -6.28 -4.57 -8.55
N LYS A 130 -5.64 -5.67 -8.18
CA LYS A 130 -4.92 -5.86 -6.93
C LYS A 130 -3.48 -6.17 -7.27
N VAL A 131 -2.56 -5.34 -6.83
CA VAL A 131 -1.15 -5.40 -7.19
C VAL A 131 -0.30 -5.49 -5.93
N VAL A 132 0.64 -6.41 -5.91
CA VAL A 132 1.72 -6.46 -4.91
C VAL A 132 3.01 -6.04 -5.59
N ILE A 133 3.66 -5.01 -5.05
CA ILE A 133 4.97 -4.57 -5.50
C ILE A 133 6.00 -5.07 -4.49
N THR A 134 7.02 -5.79 -4.99
CA THR A 134 8.05 -6.41 -4.13
C THR A 134 9.46 -6.13 -4.64
N GLU A 135 10.45 -6.18 -3.74
CA GLU A 135 11.87 -6.13 -4.10
C GLU A 135 12.38 -7.49 -4.60
N ASP A 136 11.67 -8.58 -4.28
CA ASP A 136 12.01 -9.91 -4.79
C ASP A 136 12.00 -9.92 -6.32
N LEU A 137 12.98 -10.62 -6.90
CA LEU A 137 13.14 -10.74 -8.36
C LEU A 137 12.08 -11.68 -8.95
N VAL A 138 10.86 -11.19 -9.04
CA VAL A 138 9.74 -11.89 -9.67
C VAL A 138 9.48 -11.32 -11.07
N LYS A 139 9.16 -12.18 -12.01
CA LYS A 139 8.57 -11.71 -13.28
C LYS A 139 7.13 -11.29 -13.02
N ARG A 140 6.70 -10.23 -13.69
CA ARG A 140 5.31 -9.78 -13.62
C ARG A 140 4.36 -10.92 -13.99
N HIS A 141 3.43 -11.25 -13.11
CA HIS A 141 2.46 -12.33 -13.30
C HIS A 141 1.22 -12.10 -12.45
N MET A 142 0.12 -12.75 -12.82
CA MET A 142 -1.09 -12.84 -12.02
C MET A 142 -1.07 -14.19 -11.29
N ASP A 143 -1.38 -14.19 -10.00
CA ASP A 143 -1.55 -15.43 -9.25
C ASP A 143 -2.97 -16.02 -9.39
N ASP A 144 -3.17 -17.20 -8.82
CA ASP A 144 -4.47 -17.92 -8.86
C ASP A 144 -5.60 -17.18 -8.14
N ASN A 145 -5.28 -16.21 -7.30
CA ASN A 145 -6.23 -15.37 -6.57
C ASN A 145 -6.55 -14.06 -7.30
N GLY A 146 -5.98 -13.84 -8.48
CA GLY A 146 -6.14 -12.61 -9.25
C GLY A 146 -5.38 -11.43 -8.70
N VAL A 147 -4.31 -11.66 -7.94
CA VAL A 147 -3.37 -10.64 -7.49
C VAL A 147 -2.20 -10.59 -8.45
N GLU A 148 -1.89 -9.39 -8.92
CA GLU A 148 -0.76 -9.15 -9.81
C GLU A 148 0.50 -8.90 -8.99
N TRP A 149 1.59 -9.57 -9.33
CA TRP A 149 2.90 -9.45 -8.70
C TRP A 149 3.87 -8.73 -9.61
N VAL A 150 4.50 -7.68 -9.11
CA VAL A 150 5.42 -6.83 -9.88
C VAL A 150 6.68 -6.57 -9.07
N ASN A 151 7.84 -6.73 -9.70
CA ASN A 151 9.08 -6.29 -9.09
C ASN A 151 9.16 -4.76 -9.06
N ILE A 152 9.75 -4.17 -8.01
CA ILE A 152 9.85 -2.72 -7.83
C ILE A 152 10.57 -2.03 -9.00
N TYR A 153 11.59 -2.65 -9.58
CA TYR A 153 12.32 -2.07 -10.71
C TYR A 153 11.45 -2.05 -11.97
N ASP A 154 10.71 -3.13 -12.24
CA ASP A 154 9.78 -3.19 -13.37
C ASP A 154 8.65 -2.16 -13.19
N PHE A 155 8.16 -1.98 -11.96
CA PHE A 155 7.18 -0.95 -11.63
C PHE A 155 7.73 0.45 -11.94
N LEU A 156 8.94 0.78 -11.49
CA LEU A 156 9.53 2.10 -11.68
C LEU A 156 9.88 2.40 -13.15
N MET A 157 10.27 1.37 -13.90
CA MET A 157 10.67 1.52 -15.32
C MET A 157 9.49 1.46 -16.30
N SER A 158 8.34 0.95 -15.88
CA SER A 158 7.12 0.90 -16.70
C SER A 158 6.32 2.18 -16.57
N SER A 159 5.62 2.57 -17.63
CA SER A 159 4.61 3.65 -17.59
C SER A 159 3.27 3.17 -16.99
N GLU A 160 3.09 1.87 -16.82
CA GLU A 160 1.89 1.24 -16.27
C GLU A 160 2.16 0.70 -14.84
N VAL A 161 1.10 0.73 -14.02
CA VAL A 161 1.14 0.08 -12.71
C VAL A 161 0.93 -1.41 -12.89
#